data_ab239fa626d51ec1ca11e0814ae869f5
#
_entry.id   ab239fa626d51ec1ca11e0814ae869f5
#
_cell.length_a   1.000
_cell.length_b   1.000
_cell.length_c   1.000
_cell.angle_alpha   90.00
_cell.angle_beta   90.00
_cell.angle_gamma   90.00
#
_symmetry.space_group_name_H-M   'P 1'
#
loop_
_entity.id
_entity.type
_entity.pdbx_description
1 polymer ?
#
loop_
_entity_poly.entity_id
_entity_poly.type
_entity_poly.pdbx_seq_one_letter_code
_entity_poly.pdbx_strand_id
1 'polypeptide(L)'
;MTHLSRISAINWNKIEDDKDLEVWNRLTSNFWLPEKVPLSNDIPHWQTLTAQEQQLTIRVFTGLTLLDTIQNTVGAPALMTDALTPHEEAVLSNISFMEAVHARSYSSIFSTLCQSKDVEAAYAWSEENAPLQRKAQLMLNYYQADEPLKKKIASVFLESFLFYSGFWLPMHFSSRGKLTNTADLIRLIIRDEAVHGYYIGYKYQKGLEIVSAAKREELKNFAFDLLMDLYDNELAYTRELYADSPWLDDVNAFLCYNANKALMNLGYEALFPAEMAAVNPAILAALSPNADENHDFFSGSGSSYVMGKTEATADDDWDF
;
A
#
# COMPACT_ATOMS: atom_id res chain seq x y z
N MET A 1 -6.20 -4.67 -28.08
CA MET A 1 -7.49 -3.95 -28.27
C MET A 1 -7.69 -3.09 -27.05
N THR A 2 -7.92 -1.80 -27.22
CA THR A 2 -8.20 -0.95 -26.06
C THR A 2 -9.51 -1.39 -25.43
N HIS A 3 -9.55 -1.46 -24.13
CA HIS A 3 -10.69 -1.82 -23.30
C HIS A 3 -11.98 -1.05 -23.66
N LEU A 4 -11.85 0.22 -24.07
CA LEU A 4 -12.94 1.09 -24.51
C LEU A 4 -13.81 0.52 -25.66
N SER A 5 -13.40 -0.56 -26.30
CA SER A 5 -14.20 -1.24 -27.34
C SER A 5 -15.19 -2.29 -26.78
N ARG A 6 -15.12 -2.61 -25.48
CA ARG A 6 -16.03 -3.57 -24.85
C ARG A 6 -17.37 -2.95 -24.50
N ILE A 7 -18.43 -3.55 -25.00
CA ILE A 7 -19.82 -3.19 -24.67
C ILE A 7 -20.60 -4.36 -24.03
N SER A 8 -19.92 -5.42 -23.65
CA SER A 8 -20.51 -6.59 -22.99
C SER A 8 -20.53 -6.41 -21.47
N ALA A 9 -21.61 -6.86 -20.83
CA ALA A 9 -21.67 -6.90 -19.37
C ALA A 9 -20.65 -7.87 -18.78
N ILE A 10 -20.14 -7.57 -17.58
CA ILE A 10 -19.32 -8.49 -16.80
C ILE A 10 -20.14 -9.69 -16.38
N ASN A 11 -19.59 -10.89 -16.53
CA ASN A 11 -20.27 -12.14 -16.17
C ASN A 11 -19.52 -12.85 -15.04
N TRP A 12 -19.94 -12.63 -13.81
CA TRP A 12 -19.36 -13.24 -12.61
C TRP A 12 -19.60 -14.77 -12.49
N ASN A 13 -20.44 -15.36 -13.36
CA ASN A 13 -20.60 -16.82 -13.45
C ASN A 13 -19.60 -17.47 -14.42
N LYS A 14 -18.77 -16.67 -15.11
CA LYS A 14 -17.74 -17.15 -16.04
C LYS A 14 -16.46 -16.36 -15.81
N ILE A 15 -15.65 -16.81 -14.87
CA ILE A 15 -14.38 -16.18 -14.50
C ILE A 15 -13.28 -16.71 -15.43
N GLU A 16 -12.46 -15.80 -15.97
CA GLU A 16 -11.32 -16.15 -16.85
C GLU A 16 -10.06 -16.44 -16.03
N ASP A 17 -9.91 -15.79 -14.87
CA ASP A 17 -8.82 -15.95 -13.92
C ASP A 17 -9.40 -16.02 -12.50
N ASP A 18 -9.37 -17.20 -11.89
CA ASP A 18 -9.93 -17.44 -10.55
C ASP A 18 -9.32 -16.53 -9.48
N LYS A 19 -8.08 -16.06 -9.71
CA LYS A 19 -7.42 -15.11 -8.80
C LYS A 19 -8.15 -13.76 -8.73
N ASP A 20 -8.78 -13.31 -9.81
CA ASP A 20 -9.57 -12.08 -9.82
C ASP A 20 -10.75 -12.19 -8.84
N LEU A 21 -11.46 -13.33 -8.84
CA LEU A 21 -12.57 -13.56 -7.90
C LEU A 21 -12.08 -13.69 -6.46
N GLU A 22 -11.00 -14.44 -6.24
CA GLU A 22 -10.41 -14.61 -4.91
C GLU A 22 -10.04 -13.26 -4.29
N VAL A 23 -9.34 -12.41 -5.06
CA VAL A 23 -8.90 -11.10 -4.59
C VAL A 23 -10.08 -10.13 -4.45
N TRP A 24 -11.04 -10.15 -5.39
CA TRP A 24 -12.28 -9.38 -5.27
C TRP A 24 -13.00 -9.69 -3.95
N ASN A 25 -13.20 -10.97 -3.65
CA ASN A 25 -13.87 -11.40 -2.43
C ASN A 25 -13.07 -10.97 -1.18
N ARG A 26 -11.74 -11.04 -1.22
CA ARG A 26 -10.87 -10.62 -0.12
C ARG A 26 -10.97 -9.12 0.12
N LEU A 27 -10.86 -8.29 -0.92
CA LEU A 27 -10.94 -6.84 -0.80
C LEU A 27 -12.31 -6.37 -0.32
N THR A 28 -13.39 -6.92 -0.88
CA THR A 28 -14.75 -6.55 -0.47
C THR A 28 -15.09 -6.99 0.95
N SER A 29 -14.62 -8.17 1.38
CA SER A 29 -14.79 -8.62 2.77
C SER A 29 -13.94 -7.85 3.77
N ASN A 30 -12.83 -7.28 3.32
CA ASN A 30 -11.94 -6.43 4.12
C ASN A 30 -12.39 -4.97 4.21
N PHE A 31 -13.50 -4.59 3.57
CA PHE A 31 -13.97 -3.21 3.52
C PHE A 31 -14.08 -2.56 4.90
N TRP A 32 -13.60 -1.33 5.01
CA TRP A 32 -13.63 -0.54 6.23
C TRP A 32 -13.69 0.96 5.91
N LEU A 33 -14.01 1.76 6.92
CA LEU A 33 -14.00 3.22 6.87
C LEU A 33 -13.32 3.77 8.13
N PRO A 34 -12.60 4.91 8.03
CA PRO A 34 -11.84 5.48 9.14
C PRO A 34 -12.70 5.87 10.34
N GLU A 35 -13.97 6.17 10.14
CA GLU A 35 -14.92 6.51 11.20
C GLU A 35 -15.19 5.36 12.18
N LYS A 36 -14.77 4.14 11.85
CA LYS A 36 -14.87 2.96 12.74
C LYS A 36 -13.76 2.90 13.78
N VAL A 37 -12.68 3.67 13.60
CA VAL A 37 -11.53 3.69 14.51
C VAL A 37 -11.68 4.88 15.47
N PRO A 38 -11.67 4.66 16.80
CA PRO A 38 -11.89 5.72 17.79
C PRO A 38 -10.60 6.54 18.03
N LEU A 39 -10.18 7.33 17.05
CA LEU A 39 -8.93 8.13 17.05
C LEU A 39 -8.85 9.10 18.23
N SER A 40 -9.97 9.56 18.79
CA SER A 40 -10.00 10.45 19.96
C SER A 40 -9.34 9.85 21.20
N ASN A 41 -9.24 8.52 21.30
CA ASN A 41 -8.53 7.85 22.40
C ASN A 41 -7.02 8.15 22.37
N ASP A 42 -6.47 8.58 21.25
CA ASP A 42 -5.05 8.91 21.09
C ASP A 42 -4.71 10.35 21.47
N ILE A 43 -5.71 11.24 21.73
CA ILE A 43 -5.49 12.64 22.13
C ILE A 43 -4.56 12.76 23.33
N PRO A 44 -4.71 11.99 24.43
CA PRO A 44 -3.78 12.09 25.56
C PRO A 44 -2.35 11.72 25.18
N HIS A 45 -2.16 10.71 24.34
CA HIS A 45 -0.83 10.30 23.85
C HIS A 45 -0.23 11.36 22.94
N TRP A 46 -1.02 11.93 22.02
CA TRP A 46 -0.60 13.00 21.12
C TRP A 46 -0.05 14.19 21.90
N GLN A 47 -0.70 14.58 22.98
CA GLN A 47 -0.27 15.68 23.84
C GLN A 47 1.06 15.42 24.58
N THR A 48 1.48 14.16 24.70
CA THR A 48 2.76 13.79 25.33
C THR A 48 3.93 13.73 24.33
N LEU A 49 3.65 13.79 23.04
CA LEU A 49 4.69 13.85 22.02
C LEU A 49 5.40 15.21 22.03
N THR A 50 6.69 15.20 21.75
CA THR A 50 7.44 16.42 21.51
C THR A 50 6.94 17.13 20.26
N ALA A 51 7.21 18.41 20.13
CA ALA A 51 6.85 19.16 18.92
C ALA A 51 7.51 18.58 17.66
N GLN A 52 8.71 18.04 17.76
CA GLN A 52 9.40 17.34 16.66
C GLN A 52 8.71 16.04 16.27
N GLU A 53 8.31 15.20 17.26
CA GLU A 53 7.56 13.97 17.01
C GLU A 53 6.20 14.26 16.37
N GLN A 54 5.49 15.29 16.82
CA GLN A 54 4.23 15.73 16.21
C GLN A 54 4.44 16.19 14.77
N GLN A 55 5.42 17.05 14.51
CA GLN A 55 5.74 17.53 13.18
C GLN A 55 6.15 16.40 12.25
N LEU A 56 7.02 15.47 12.70
CA LEU A 56 7.42 14.29 11.95
C LEU A 56 6.19 13.45 11.58
N THR A 57 5.29 13.20 12.53
CA THR A 57 4.08 12.41 12.30
C THR A 57 3.17 13.03 11.24
N ILE A 58 2.95 14.36 11.31
CA ILE A 58 2.12 15.06 10.33
C ILE A 58 2.78 15.01 8.93
N ARG A 59 4.09 15.22 8.82
CA ARG A 59 4.82 15.12 7.54
C ARG A 59 4.80 13.72 6.96
N VAL A 60 4.98 12.69 7.79
CA VAL A 60 4.87 11.27 7.39
C VAL A 60 3.51 11.03 6.76
N PHE A 61 2.42 11.37 7.44
CA PHE A 61 1.07 11.10 6.94
C PHE A 61 0.71 11.97 5.72
N THR A 62 1.23 13.20 5.63
CA THR A 62 1.07 14.02 4.42
C THR A 62 1.78 13.39 3.22
N GLY A 63 2.98 12.85 3.41
CA GLY A 63 3.70 12.13 2.35
C GLY A 63 2.96 10.88 1.89
N LEU A 64 2.39 10.09 2.82
CA LEU A 64 1.54 8.95 2.50
C LEU A 64 0.30 9.40 1.73
N THR A 65 -0.40 10.43 2.18
CA THR A 65 -1.58 11.00 1.48
C THR A 65 -1.29 11.34 0.02
N LEU A 66 -0.10 11.88 -0.29
CA LEU A 66 0.29 12.19 -1.67
C LEU A 66 0.38 10.91 -2.53
N LEU A 67 0.98 9.85 -2.00
CA LEU A 67 1.14 8.58 -2.73
C LEU A 67 -0.21 7.89 -2.96
N ASP A 68 -1.08 7.79 -1.93
CA ASP A 68 -2.44 7.26 -2.08
C ASP A 68 -3.26 8.09 -3.10
N THR A 69 -3.09 9.41 -3.09
CA THR A 69 -3.76 10.28 -4.07
C THR A 69 -3.34 9.95 -5.50
N ILE A 70 -2.05 9.72 -5.73
CA ILE A 70 -1.53 9.32 -7.05
C ILE A 70 -2.06 7.94 -7.43
N GLN A 71 -2.05 6.98 -6.53
CA GLN A 71 -2.52 5.62 -6.79
C GLN A 71 -4.02 5.60 -7.09
N ASN A 72 -4.82 6.35 -6.31
CA ASN A 72 -6.25 6.50 -6.55
C ASN A 72 -6.55 7.15 -7.92
N THR A 73 -5.95 8.32 -8.18
CA THR A 73 -6.38 9.18 -9.30
C THR A 73 -5.73 8.86 -10.63
N VAL A 74 -4.54 8.25 -10.62
CA VAL A 74 -3.75 7.96 -11.82
C VAL A 74 -3.33 6.50 -11.90
N GLY A 75 -2.78 5.91 -10.83
CA GLY A 75 -2.15 4.60 -10.86
C GLY A 75 -3.13 3.47 -11.16
N ALA A 76 -4.07 3.20 -10.28
CA ALA A 76 -5.06 2.15 -10.50
C ALA A 76 -5.90 2.39 -11.76
N PRO A 77 -6.35 3.63 -12.10
CA PRO A 77 -6.97 3.91 -13.41
C PRO A 77 -6.08 3.57 -14.61
N ALA A 78 -4.78 3.86 -14.56
CA ALA A 78 -3.85 3.53 -15.64
C ALA A 78 -3.68 2.00 -15.80
N LEU A 79 -3.68 1.25 -14.69
CA LEU A 79 -3.66 -0.21 -14.73
C LEU A 79 -4.96 -0.80 -15.28
N MET A 80 -6.12 -0.20 -14.99
CA MET A 80 -7.42 -0.64 -15.53
C MET A 80 -7.45 -0.59 -17.06
N THR A 81 -6.78 0.39 -17.67
CA THR A 81 -6.73 0.48 -19.15
C THR A 81 -5.99 -0.69 -19.80
N ASP A 82 -5.12 -1.35 -19.06
CA ASP A 82 -4.30 -2.47 -19.48
C ASP A 82 -4.80 -3.83 -18.96
N ALA A 83 -5.95 -3.86 -18.29
CA ALA A 83 -6.53 -5.08 -17.73
C ALA A 83 -6.90 -6.07 -18.84
N LEU A 84 -6.63 -7.35 -18.61
CA LEU A 84 -6.88 -8.42 -19.55
C LEU A 84 -8.31 -8.95 -19.45
N THR A 85 -8.93 -8.84 -18.26
CA THR A 85 -10.29 -9.32 -17.99
C THR A 85 -11.15 -8.20 -17.38
N PRO A 86 -12.48 -8.24 -17.55
CA PRO A 86 -13.37 -7.32 -16.85
C PRO A 86 -13.36 -7.53 -15.33
N HIS A 87 -12.98 -8.72 -14.85
CA HIS A 87 -12.83 -9.01 -13.42
C HIS A 87 -11.57 -8.36 -12.85
N GLU A 88 -10.45 -8.34 -13.60
CA GLU A 88 -9.24 -7.57 -13.24
C GLU A 88 -9.58 -6.06 -13.09
N GLU A 89 -10.38 -5.51 -14.01
CA GLU A 89 -10.84 -4.12 -13.87
C GLU A 89 -11.65 -3.87 -12.62
N ALA A 90 -12.56 -4.78 -12.28
CA ALA A 90 -13.35 -4.67 -11.06
C ALA A 90 -12.46 -4.67 -9.81
N VAL A 91 -11.43 -5.54 -9.75
CA VAL A 91 -10.45 -5.55 -8.66
C VAL A 91 -9.70 -4.23 -8.59
N LEU A 92 -9.16 -3.74 -9.71
CA LEU A 92 -8.43 -2.46 -9.77
C LEU A 92 -9.31 -1.25 -9.44
N SER A 93 -10.61 -1.30 -9.77
CA SER A 93 -11.59 -0.29 -9.38
C SER A 93 -11.78 -0.26 -7.85
N ASN A 94 -11.80 -1.43 -7.20
CA ASN A 94 -11.85 -1.50 -5.74
C ASN A 94 -10.56 -0.96 -5.11
N ILE A 95 -9.38 -1.31 -5.65
CA ILE A 95 -8.09 -0.75 -5.23
C ILE A 95 -8.15 0.78 -5.31
N SER A 96 -8.51 1.35 -6.47
CA SER A 96 -8.63 2.80 -6.63
C SER A 96 -9.54 3.44 -5.58
N PHE A 97 -10.68 2.83 -5.27
CA PHE A 97 -11.59 3.32 -4.25
C PHE A 97 -10.95 3.27 -2.85
N MET A 98 -10.28 2.18 -2.49
CA MET A 98 -9.66 2.05 -1.18
C MET A 98 -8.49 3.02 -0.98
N GLU A 99 -7.73 3.37 -2.00
CA GLU A 99 -6.71 4.43 -1.94
C GLU A 99 -7.32 5.80 -1.56
N ALA A 100 -8.54 6.10 -2.03
CA ALA A 100 -9.26 7.30 -1.57
C ALA A 100 -9.66 7.21 -0.09
N VAL A 101 -10.02 6.02 0.39
CA VAL A 101 -10.30 5.76 1.82
C VAL A 101 -9.01 5.91 2.65
N HIS A 102 -7.87 5.43 2.16
CA HIS A 102 -6.56 5.59 2.80
C HIS A 102 -6.19 7.08 2.92
N ALA A 103 -6.24 7.84 1.85
CA ALA A 103 -5.97 9.29 1.87
C ALA A 103 -6.91 10.04 2.85
N ARG A 104 -8.20 9.69 2.88
CA ARG A 104 -9.17 10.23 3.83
C ARG A 104 -8.85 9.88 5.28
N SER A 105 -8.25 8.72 5.51
CA SER A 105 -7.88 8.24 6.85
C SER A 105 -6.86 9.16 7.53
N TYR A 106 -5.87 9.63 6.80
CA TYR A 106 -4.92 10.63 7.33
C TYR A 106 -5.60 11.96 7.66
N SER A 107 -6.55 12.39 6.83
CA SER A 107 -7.37 13.58 7.14
C SER A 107 -8.19 13.40 8.41
N SER A 108 -8.68 12.19 8.70
CA SER A 108 -9.38 11.88 9.95
C SER A 108 -8.44 11.94 11.17
N ILE A 109 -7.20 11.45 11.04
CA ILE A 109 -6.15 11.60 12.06
C ILE A 109 -5.86 13.08 12.29
N PHE A 110 -5.64 13.86 11.24
CA PHE A 110 -5.35 15.29 11.32
C PHE A 110 -6.47 16.07 12.02
N SER A 111 -7.72 15.83 11.61
CA SER A 111 -8.88 16.51 12.20
C SER A 111 -9.07 16.19 13.68
N THR A 112 -8.60 15.03 14.13
CA THR A 112 -8.77 14.59 15.52
C THR A 112 -7.62 15.03 16.41
N LEU A 113 -6.37 15.00 15.93
CA LEU A 113 -5.17 15.14 16.76
C LEU A 113 -4.43 16.46 16.54
N CYS A 114 -4.51 17.05 15.35
CA CYS A 114 -3.61 18.12 14.92
C CYS A 114 -4.27 19.50 14.88
N GLN A 115 -3.46 20.55 14.97
CA GLN A 115 -3.91 21.90 14.69
C GLN A 115 -3.86 22.19 13.18
N SER A 116 -4.90 22.86 12.65
CA SER A 116 -5.00 23.16 11.20
C SER A 116 -3.76 23.82 10.63
N LYS A 117 -3.16 24.77 11.35
CA LYS A 117 -1.93 25.47 10.92
C LYS A 117 -0.74 24.53 10.69
N ASP A 118 -0.62 23.46 11.52
CA ASP A 118 0.49 22.50 11.42
C ASP A 118 0.26 21.55 10.26
N VAL A 119 -1.00 21.20 10.00
CA VAL A 119 -1.43 20.41 8.83
C VAL A 119 -1.18 21.21 7.54
N GLU A 120 -1.61 22.46 7.47
CA GLU A 120 -1.37 23.35 6.31
C GLU A 120 0.13 23.50 6.01
N ALA A 121 0.95 23.68 7.05
CA ALA A 121 2.41 23.75 6.90
C ALA A 121 3.02 22.45 6.38
N ALA A 122 2.48 21.28 6.75
CA ALA A 122 2.95 20.00 6.25
C ALA A 122 2.53 19.73 4.79
N TYR A 123 1.34 20.17 4.39
CA TYR A 123 0.94 20.10 2.97
C TYR A 123 1.84 21.00 2.11
N ALA A 124 2.11 22.25 2.54
CA ALA A 124 3.05 23.13 1.85
C ALA A 124 4.46 22.50 1.78
N TRP A 125 4.94 21.92 2.90
CA TRP A 125 6.21 21.18 2.90
C TRP A 125 6.21 20.02 1.89
N SER A 126 5.12 19.27 1.76
CA SER A 126 5.05 18.13 0.84
C SER A 126 5.18 18.56 -0.64
N GLU A 127 4.69 19.75 -0.98
CA GLU A 127 4.82 20.32 -2.33
C GLU A 127 6.25 20.80 -2.64
N GLU A 128 7.04 21.11 -1.62
CA GLU A 128 8.41 21.62 -1.75
C GLU A 128 9.50 20.55 -1.51
N ASN A 129 9.16 19.45 -0.84
CA ASN A 129 10.13 18.40 -0.50
C ASN A 129 10.62 17.66 -1.74
N ALA A 130 11.86 17.89 -2.13
CA ALA A 130 12.40 17.40 -3.40
C ALA A 130 12.39 15.85 -3.52
N PRO A 131 12.83 15.05 -2.52
CA PRO A 131 12.76 13.59 -2.60
C PRO A 131 11.32 13.06 -2.69
N LEU A 132 10.36 13.67 -1.97
CA LEU A 132 8.95 13.28 -2.02
C LEU A 132 8.35 13.58 -3.41
N GLN A 133 8.59 14.76 -3.94
CA GLN A 133 8.14 15.15 -5.28
C GLN A 133 8.79 14.30 -6.38
N ARG A 134 10.08 13.93 -6.21
CA ARG A 134 10.78 13.06 -7.17
C ARG A 134 10.13 11.68 -7.27
N LYS A 135 9.84 11.01 -6.15
CA LYS A 135 9.18 9.69 -6.21
C LYS A 135 7.76 9.79 -6.76
N ALA A 136 7.01 10.82 -6.42
CA ALA A 136 5.70 11.09 -7.00
C ALA A 136 5.77 11.26 -8.53
N GLN A 137 6.72 12.06 -9.01
CA GLN A 137 6.90 12.28 -10.45
C GLN A 137 7.35 11.02 -11.19
N LEU A 138 8.21 10.19 -10.59
CA LEU A 138 8.62 8.91 -11.17
C LEU A 138 7.39 8.01 -11.35
N MET A 139 6.54 7.87 -10.34
CA MET A 139 5.31 7.08 -10.45
C MET A 139 4.38 7.61 -11.54
N LEU A 140 4.13 8.92 -11.58
CA LEU A 140 3.30 9.54 -12.62
C LEU A 140 3.85 9.28 -14.02
N ASN A 141 5.17 9.38 -14.23
CA ASN A 141 5.81 9.12 -15.53
C ASN A 141 5.56 7.68 -15.99
N TYR A 142 5.68 6.69 -15.11
CA TYR A 142 5.44 5.30 -15.48
C TYR A 142 3.96 5.02 -15.72
N TYR A 143 3.05 5.57 -14.94
CA TYR A 143 1.61 5.41 -15.16
C TYR A 143 1.11 6.03 -16.48
N GLN A 144 1.77 7.09 -16.95
CA GLN A 144 1.44 7.74 -18.23
C GLN A 144 2.12 7.09 -19.43
N ALA A 145 3.12 6.22 -19.24
CA ALA A 145 3.81 5.54 -20.31
C ALA A 145 2.95 4.44 -20.93
N ASP A 146 3.15 4.14 -22.22
CA ASP A 146 2.47 3.03 -22.92
C ASP A 146 3.28 1.73 -22.80
N GLU A 147 3.48 1.30 -21.55
CA GLU A 147 4.29 0.12 -21.19
C GLU A 147 3.60 -0.67 -20.05
N PRO A 148 2.57 -1.49 -20.34
CA PRO A 148 1.72 -2.11 -19.32
C PRO A 148 2.45 -2.87 -18.21
N LEU A 149 3.50 -3.63 -18.57
CA LEU A 149 4.26 -4.39 -17.58
C LEU A 149 5.17 -3.49 -16.72
N LYS A 150 5.69 -2.40 -17.26
CA LYS A 150 6.46 -1.43 -16.47
C LYS A 150 5.57 -0.62 -15.52
N LYS A 151 4.33 -0.31 -15.92
CA LYS A 151 3.33 0.25 -15.00
C LYS A 151 3.08 -0.65 -13.80
N LYS A 152 2.91 -1.97 -14.04
CA LYS A 152 2.71 -2.95 -12.96
C LYS A 152 3.93 -3.04 -12.04
N ILE A 153 5.16 -3.02 -12.58
CA ILE A 153 6.39 -2.98 -11.76
C ILE A 153 6.41 -1.74 -10.88
N ALA A 154 6.17 -0.55 -11.45
CA ALA A 154 6.15 0.70 -10.71
C ALA A 154 5.07 0.68 -9.60
N SER A 155 3.87 0.16 -9.90
CA SER A 155 2.78 0.04 -8.94
C SER A 155 3.11 -0.92 -7.80
N VAL A 156 3.75 -2.07 -8.08
CA VAL A 156 4.21 -2.98 -7.02
C VAL A 156 5.22 -2.29 -6.10
N PHE A 157 6.12 -1.46 -6.63
CA PHE A 157 7.04 -0.70 -5.79
C PHE A 157 6.33 0.40 -4.99
N LEU A 158 5.29 1.01 -5.51
CA LEU A 158 4.47 1.94 -4.74
C LEU A 158 3.82 1.23 -3.55
N GLU A 159 3.06 0.16 -3.81
CA GLU A 159 2.25 -0.57 -2.84
C GLU A 159 3.08 -1.34 -1.80
N SER A 160 4.23 -1.88 -2.21
CA SER A 160 5.01 -2.80 -1.37
C SER A 160 6.30 -2.20 -0.82
N PHE A 161 6.69 -0.97 -1.22
CA PHE A 161 7.95 -0.37 -0.83
C PHE A 161 7.84 1.11 -0.46
N LEU A 162 7.27 2.00 -1.32
CA LEU A 162 7.35 3.45 -1.12
C LEU A 162 6.52 3.97 0.05
N PHE A 163 5.46 3.28 0.44
CA PHE A 163 4.68 3.61 1.64
C PHE A 163 5.43 3.32 2.94
N TYR A 164 6.39 2.41 2.92
CA TYR A 164 6.90 1.80 4.14
C TYR A 164 7.85 2.69 4.96
N SER A 165 8.49 3.68 4.35
CA SER A 165 9.20 4.73 5.10
C SER A 165 8.26 5.51 6.04
N GLY A 166 6.98 5.62 5.67
CA GLY A 166 5.94 6.24 6.49
C GLY A 166 5.28 5.27 7.48
N PHE A 167 5.00 4.04 7.09
CA PHE A 167 4.34 3.06 7.95
C PHE A 167 5.17 2.64 9.17
N TRP A 168 6.48 2.80 9.10
CA TRP A 168 7.36 2.51 10.24
C TRP A 168 7.00 3.31 11.49
N LEU A 169 6.72 4.61 11.37
CA LEU A 169 6.54 5.53 12.50
C LEU A 169 5.33 5.17 13.40
N PRO A 170 4.11 4.96 12.88
CA PRO A 170 2.99 4.55 13.71
C PRO A 170 3.20 3.19 14.38
N MET A 171 3.91 2.26 13.73
CA MET A 171 4.29 0.98 14.36
C MET A 171 5.30 1.19 15.49
N HIS A 172 6.23 2.11 15.33
CA HIS A 172 7.17 2.50 16.37
C HIS A 172 6.46 3.08 17.60
N PHE A 173 5.51 3.98 17.44
CA PHE A 173 4.74 4.50 18.56
C PHE A 173 3.89 3.41 19.22
N SER A 174 3.21 2.60 18.43
CA SER A 174 2.37 1.50 18.93
C SER A 174 3.17 0.46 19.73
N SER A 175 4.38 0.12 19.31
CA SER A 175 5.27 -0.79 20.04
C SER A 175 5.64 -0.28 21.46
N ARG A 176 5.39 1.00 21.72
CA ARG A 176 5.58 1.67 23.03
C ARG A 176 4.28 2.06 23.71
N GLY A 177 3.16 1.53 23.25
CA GLY A 177 1.83 1.80 23.79
C GLY A 177 1.32 3.22 23.54
N LYS A 178 1.87 3.93 22.53
CA LYS A 178 1.44 5.27 22.14
C LYS A 178 0.68 5.23 20.81
N LEU A 179 -0.29 6.11 20.63
CA LEU A 179 -1.07 6.28 19.39
C LEU A 179 -1.59 4.95 18.82
N THR A 180 -2.11 4.08 19.68
CA THR A 180 -2.50 2.72 19.34
C THR A 180 -3.68 2.67 18.37
N ASN A 181 -4.65 3.59 18.51
CA ASN A 181 -5.79 3.67 17.57
C ASN A 181 -5.35 4.20 16.19
N THR A 182 -4.43 5.17 16.16
CA THR A 182 -3.78 5.62 14.93
C THR A 182 -3.05 4.45 14.26
N ALA A 183 -2.29 3.67 15.02
CA ALA A 183 -1.61 2.49 14.49
C ALA A 183 -2.59 1.42 14.00
N ASP A 184 -3.74 1.21 14.67
CA ASP A 184 -4.78 0.29 14.20
C ASP A 184 -5.34 0.73 12.85
N LEU A 185 -5.57 2.04 12.65
CA LEU A 185 -5.98 2.57 11.36
C LEU A 185 -4.93 2.31 10.27
N ILE A 186 -3.65 2.54 10.58
CA ILE A 186 -2.56 2.29 9.62
C ILE A 186 -2.40 0.79 9.34
N ARG A 187 -2.66 -0.11 10.29
CA ARG A 187 -2.67 -1.56 10.03
C ARG A 187 -3.75 -1.98 9.04
N LEU A 188 -4.91 -1.31 9.04
CA LEU A 188 -5.94 -1.56 8.03
C LEU A 188 -5.44 -1.16 6.64
N ILE A 189 -4.75 -0.03 6.52
CA ILE A 189 -4.09 0.39 5.28
C ILE A 189 -3.04 -0.64 4.86
N ILE A 190 -2.07 -0.96 5.71
CA ILE A 190 -0.99 -1.94 5.41
C ILE A 190 -1.56 -3.30 4.96
N ARG A 191 -2.67 -3.74 5.54
CA ARG A 191 -3.36 -4.97 5.14
C ARG A 191 -3.86 -4.89 3.70
N ASP A 192 -4.43 -3.76 3.32
CA ASP A 192 -4.94 -3.55 1.97
C ASP A 192 -3.77 -3.45 0.97
N GLU A 193 -2.69 -2.70 1.30
CA GLU A 193 -1.48 -2.58 0.48
C GLU A 193 -0.80 -3.93 0.23
N ALA A 194 -0.82 -4.82 1.24
CA ALA A 194 -0.29 -6.18 1.07
C ALA A 194 -1.08 -6.98 0.01
N VAL A 195 -2.39 -6.79 -0.08
CA VAL A 195 -3.23 -7.42 -1.12
C VAL A 195 -3.03 -6.75 -2.47
N HIS A 196 -2.97 -5.40 -2.50
CA HIS A 196 -2.75 -4.63 -3.72
C HIS A 196 -1.43 -5.01 -4.39
N GLY A 197 -0.32 -4.93 -3.66
CA GLY A 197 1.00 -5.27 -4.18
C GLY A 197 1.13 -6.73 -4.62
N TYR A 198 0.54 -7.67 -3.87
CA TYR A 198 0.49 -9.08 -4.26
C TYR A 198 -0.29 -9.28 -5.57
N TYR A 199 -1.48 -8.70 -5.68
CA TYR A 199 -2.33 -8.89 -6.86
C TYR A 199 -1.73 -8.29 -8.12
N ILE A 200 -1.24 -7.05 -8.05
CA ILE A 200 -0.59 -6.39 -9.19
C ILE A 200 0.67 -7.15 -9.60
N GLY A 201 1.44 -7.66 -8.63
CA GLY A 201 2.59 -8.54 -8.87
C GLY A 201 2.21 -9.85 -9.53
N TYR A 202 1.12 -10.49 -9.11
CA TYR A 202 0.57 -11.67 -9.78
C TYR A 202 0.21 -11.37 -11.24
N LYS A 203 -0.49 -10.26 -11.51
CA LYS A 203 -0.84 -9.85 -12.89
C LYS A 203 0.39 -9.50 -13.72
N TYR A 204 1.43 -8.94 -13.12
CA TYR A 204 2.72 -8.77 -13.77
C TYR A 204 3.31 -10.12 -14.19
N GLN A 205 3.39 -11.09 -13.28
CA GLN A 205 3.93 -12.42 -13.57
C GLN A 205 3.12 -13.14 -14.65
N LYS A 206 1.79 -13.01 -14.64
CA LYS A 206 0.92 -13.49 -15.72
C LYS A 206 1.26 -12.84 -17.07
N GLY A 207 1.52 -11.54 -17.08
CA GLY A 207 1.98 -10.85 -18.29
C GLY A 207 3.33 -11.34 -18.82
N LEU A 208 4.21 -11.84 -17.95
CA LEU A 208 5.48 -12.44 -18.38
C LEU A 208 5.30 -13.75 -19.14
N GLU A 209 4.22 -14.49 -18.93
CA GLU A 209 3.98 -15.78 -19.62
C GLU A 209 3.86 -15.60 -21.14
N ILE A 210 3.35 -14.45 -21.59
CA ILE A 210 3.03 -14.17 -23.00
C ILE A 210 4.09 -13.33 -23.75
N VAL A 211 5.17 -12.91 -23.07
CA VAL A 211 6.25 -12.14 -23.72
C VAL A 211 7.49 -13.00 -23.97
N SER A 212 8.36 -12.54 -24.89
CA SER A 212 9.60 -13.26 -25.23
C SER A 212 10.60 -13.29 -24.07
N ALA A 213 11.54 -14.25 -24.12
CA ALA A 213 12.61 -14.35 -23.13
C ALA A 213 13.46 -13.05 -23.07
N ALA A 214 13.73 -12.43 -24.23
CA ALA A 214 14.45 -11.15 -24.27
C ALA A 214 13.68 -10.02 -23.57
N LYS A 215 12.34 -9.98 -23.72
CA LYS A 215 11.51 -8.98 -23.04
C LYS A 215 11.42 -9.24 -21.53
N ARG A 216 11.42 -10.51 -21.11
CA ARG A 216 11.47 -10.86 -19.66
C ARG A 216 12.77 -10.37 -19.02
N GLU A 217 13.90 -10.55 -19.69
CA GLU A 217 15.20 -10.08 -19.20
C GLU A 217 15.28 -8.53 -19.17
N GLU A 218 14.75 -7.86 -20.19
CA GLU A 218 14.62 -6.39 -20.21
C GLU A 218 13.80 -5.89 -19.02
N LEU A 219 12.63 -6.53 -18.76
CA LEU A 219 11.74 -6.15 -17.65
C LEU A 219 12.36 -6.45 -16.27
N LYS A 220 13.11 -7.54 -16.16
CA LYS A 220 13.87 -7.86 -14.95
C LYS A 220 14.90 -6.76 -14.67
N ASN A 221 15.74 -6.44 -15.64
CA ASN A 221 16.75 -5.39 -15.49
C ASN A 221 16.08 -4.04 -15.15
N PHE A 222 15.00 -3.69 -15.83
CA PHE A 222 14.21 -2.50 -15.52
C PHE A 222 13.70 -2.49 -14.06
N ALA A 223 13.20 -3.63 -13.55
CA ALA A 223 12.71 -3.71 -12.17
C ALA A 223 13.83 -3.44 -11.16
N PHE A 224 15.02 -4.03 -11.35
CA PHE A 224 16.14 -3.81 -10.45
C PHE A 224 16.70 -2.37 -10.55
N ASP A 225 16.82 -1.82 -11.78
CA ASP A 225 17.29 -0.45 -11.99
C ASP A 225 16.32 0.56 -11.34
N LEU A 226 15.01 0.37 -11.54
CA LEU A 226 14.00 1.22 -10.92
C LEU A 226 14.01 1.11 -9.40
N LEU A 227 14.12 -0.12 -8.86
CA LEU A 227 14.21 -0.30 -7.41
C LEU A 227 15.40 0.45 -6.83
N MET A 228 16.57 0.38 -7.46
CA MET A 228 17.77 1.08 -6.97
C MET A 228 17.61 2.60 -7.05
N ASP A 229 17.02 3.13 -8.12
CA ASP A 229 16.75 4.57 -8.25
C ASP A 229 15.74 5.06 -7.17
N LEU A 230 14.71 4.28 -6.92
CA LEU A 230 13.74 4.56 -5.86
C LEU A 230 14.36 4.41 -4.45
N TYR A 231 15.21 3.41 -4.24
CA TYR A 231 15.89 3.19 -2.96
C TYR A 231 16.84 4.34 -2.62
N ASP A 232 17.63 4.79 -3.56
CA ASP A 232 18.52 5.96 -3.37
C ASP A 232 17.72 7.22 -3.02
N ASN A 233 16.56 7.39 -3.68
CA ASN A 233 15.66 8.48 -3.37
C ASN A 233 15.01 8.33 -1.98
N GLU A 234 14.60 7.11 -1.58
CA GLU A 234 14.05 6.85 -0.25
C GLU A 234 15.09 7.10 0.85
N LEU A 235 16.35 6.76 0.63
CA LEU A 235 17.43 7.10 1.57
C LEU A 235 17.61 8.62 1.72
N ALA A 236 17.46 9.38 0.64
CA ALA A 236 17.48 10.85 0.70
C ALA A 236 16.24 11.39 1.45
N TYR A 237 15.06 10.85 1.16
CA TYR A 237 13.80 11.20 1.80
C TYR A 237 13.81 10.91 3.30
N THR A 238 14.20 9.69 3.70
CA THR A 238 14.23 9.30 5.12
C THR A 238 15.29 10.08 5.90
N ARG A 239 16.44 10.36 5.31
CA ARG A 239 17.49 11.18 5.94
C ARG A 239 16.99 12.58 6.27
N GLU A 240 16.20 13.18 5.39
CA GLU A 240 15.61 14.50 5.61
C GLU A 240 14.44 14.42 6.60
N LEU A 241 13.53 13.46 6.41
CA LEU A 241 12.32 13.31 7.20
C LEU A 241 12.60 12.96 8.66
N TYR A 242 13.57 12.07 8.91
CA TYR A 242 13.95 11.56 10.24
C TYR A 242 15.22 12.20 10.81
N ALA A 243 15.66 13.36 10.25
CA ALA A 243 16.94 14.01 10.61
C ALA A 243 17.12 14.24 12.13
N ASP A 244 16.04 14.64 12.80
CA ASP A 244 16.04 14.95 14.23
C ASP A 244 15.65 13.77 15.13
N SER A 245 15.69 12.54 14.60
CA SER A 245 15.33 11.32 15.32
C SER A 245 16.48 10.30 15.35
N PRO A 246 16.56 9.44 16.37
CA PRO A 246 17.56 8.36 16.43
C PRO A 246 17.15 7.11 15.62
N TRP A 247 16.13 7.20 14.76
CA TRP A 247 15.45 6.02 14.18
C TRP A 247 15.83 5.72 12.74
N LEU A 248 16.70 6.51 12.13
CA LEU A 248 17.00 6.44 10.70
C LEU A 248 17.48 5.04 10.27
N ASP A 249 18.35 4.40 11.05
CA ASP A 249 18.85 3.06 10.73
C ASP A 249 17.77 2.00 10.78
N ASP A 250 16.86 2.05 11.77
CA ASP A 250 15.70 1.15 11.87
C ASP A 250 14.73 1.34 10.69
N VAL A 251 14.49 2.59 10.28
CA VAL A 251 13.66 2.91 9.10
C VAL A 251 14.29 2.37 7.82
N ASN A 252 15.60 2.55 7.65
CA ASN A 252 16.30 2.06 6.45
C ASN A 252 16.35 0.53 6.39
N ALA A 253 16.51 -0.16 7.52
CA ALA A 253 16.39 -1.62 7.57
C ALA A 253 14.97 -2.09 7.17
N PHE A 254 13.95 -1.37 7.61
CA PHE A 254 12.56 -1.64 7.23
C PHE A 254 12.31 -1.39 5.74
N LEU A 255 12.95 -0.39 5.14
CA LEU A 255 12.92 -0.17 3.68
C LEU A 255 13.56 -1.34 2.93
N CYS A 256 14.75 -1.81 3.31
CA CYS A 256 15.40 -2.96 2.67
C CYS A 256 14.53 -4.22 2.74
N TYR A 257 13.89 -4.46 3.88
CA TYR A 257 12.98 -5.58 4.07
C TYR A 257 11.78 -5.53 3.11
N ASN A 258 11.14 -4.36 2.97
CA ASN A 258 9.98 -4.20 2.11
C ASN A 258 10.36 -4.11 0.62
N ALA A 259 11.53 -3.61 0.27
CA ALA A 259 12.07 -3.69 -1.09
C ALA A 259 12.25 -5.15 -1.54
N ASN A 260 12.77 -6.02 -0.67
CA ASN A 260 12.85 -7.45 -0.94
C ASN A 260 11.46 -8.07 -1.13
N LYS A 261 10.47 -7.68 -0.33
CA LYS A 261 9.08 -8.14 -0.51
C LYS A 261 8.48 -7.69 -1.83
N ALA A 262 8.74 -6.45 -2.24
CA ALA A 262 8.28 -5.94 -3.52
C ALA A 262 8.86 -6.76 -4.69
N LEU A 263 10.16 -7.11 -4.64
CA LEU A 263 10.78 -8.01 -5.61
C LEU A 263 10.14 -9.40 -5.60
N MET A 264 9.82 -9.95 -4.44
CA MET A 264 9.13 -11.25 -4.34
C MET A 264 7.72 -11.19 -4.96
N ASN A 265 6.98 -10.11 -4.79
CA ASN A 265 5.70 -9.91 -5.45
C ASN A 265 5.83 -9.89 -6.99
N LEU A 266 6.95 -9.40 -7.51
CA LEU A 266 7.28 -9.44 -8.95
C LEU A 266 7.82 -10.82 -9.40
N GLY A 267 8.02 -11.78 -8.50
CA GLY A 267 8.59 -13.09 -8.80
C GLY A 267 10.12 -13.09 -8.89
N TYR A 268 10.80 -12.12 -8.29
CA TYR A 268 12.25 -12.00 -8.26
C TYR A 268 12.80 -12.33 -6.87
N GLU A 269 14.10 -12.65 -6.83
CA GLU A 269 14.79 -12.89 -5.58
C GLU A 269 15.12 -11.60 -4.84
N ALA A 270 15.30 -11.73 -3.53
CA ALA A 270 15.69 -10.61 -2.67
C ALA A 270 17.04 -10.03 -3.11
N LEU A 271 17.14 -8.69 -3.11
CA LEU A 271 18.36 -7.95 -3.45
C LEU A 271 19.19 -7.62 -2.22
N PHE A 272 18.54 -7.19 -1.14
CA PHE A 272 19.23 -6.74 0.07
C PHE A 272 19.52 -7.93 0.98
N PRO A 273 20.77 -8.07 1.48
CA PRO A 273 21.13 -9.15 2.41
C PRO A 273 20.34 -9.07 3.72
N ALA A 274 20.22 -10.21 4.40
CA ALA A 274 19.43 -10.33 5.62
C ALA A 274 19.83 -9.34 6.71
N GLU A 275 21.12 -9.01 6.80
CA GLU A 275 21.68 -8.06 7.77
C GLU A 275 21.19 -6.63 7.53
N MET A 276 21.04 -6.22 6.26
CA MET A 276 20.48 -4.91 5.90
C MET A 276 18.97 -4.84 6.07
N ALA A 277 18.29 -5.98 5.92
CA ALA A 277 16.84 -6.12 6.03
C ALA A 277 16.39 -6.61 7.44
N ALA A 278 17.25 -6.51 8.44
CA ALA A 278 16.97 -6.96 9.81
C ALA A 278 16.08 -5.95 10.54
N VAL A 279 14.78 -6.16 10.43
CA VAL A 279 13.77 -5.31 11.08
C VAL A 279 13.73 -5.54 12.57
N ASN A 280 13.62 -4.46 13.35
CA ASN A 280 13.45 -4.52 14.79
C ASN A 280 12.23 -5.40 15.14
N PRO A 281 12.39 -6.45 15.98
CA PRO A 281 11.30 -7.37 16.33
C PRO A 281 10.08 -6.67 16.94
N ALA A 282 10.25 -5.55 17.65
CA ALA A 282 9.14 -4.79 18.20
C ALA A 282 8.27 -4.14 17.10
N ILE A 283 8.88 -3.76 15.97
CA ILE A 283 8.14 -3.24 14.80
C ILE A 283 7.37 -4.37 14.12
N LEU A 284 8.00 -5.53 13.92
CA LEU A 284 7.31 -6.71 13.37
C LEU A 284 6.13 -7.14 14.23
N ALA A 285 6.29 -7.16 15.55
CA ALA A 285 5.20 -7.45 16.49
C ALA A 285 4.08 -6.39 16.43
N ALA A 286 4.44 -5.12 16.24
CA ALA A 286 3.47 -4.04 16.11
C ALA A 286 2.69 -4.10 14.79
N LEU A 287 3.25 -4.65 13.71
CA LEU A 287 2.54 -4.91 12.47
C LEU A 287 1.46 -5.98 12.61
N SER A 288 1.68 -6.98 13.45
CA SER A 288 0.79 -8.14 13.62
C SER A 288 0.51 -8.39 15.12
N PRO A 289 -0.33 -7.57 15.76
CA PRO A 289 -0.59 -7.70 17.22
C PRO A 289 -1.29 -9.00 17.61
N ASN A 290 -1.95 -9.70 16.67
CA ASN A 290 -2.62 -10.98 16.85
C ASN A 290 -1.89 -12.08 16.10
N ALA A 291 -0.68 -12.45 16.55
CA ALA A 291 0.18 -13.41 15.87
C ALA A 291 -0.47 -14.80 15.64
N ASP A 292 -1.46 -15.18 16.46
CA ASP A 292 -2.20 -16.46 16.33
C ASP A 292 -3.17 -16.47 15.13
N GLU A 293 -3.60 -15.30 14.62
CA GLU A 293 -4.47 -15.17 13.45
C GLU A 293 -3.71 -14.80 12.17
N ASN A 294 -2.43 -14.41 12.27
CA ASN A 294 -1.69 -13.71 11.21
C ASN A 294 -0.48 -14.46 10.65
N HIS A 295 -0.38 -15.80 10.81
CA HIS A 295 0.74 -16.54 10.21
C HIS A 295 0.84 -16.39 8.68
N ASP A 296 -0.22 -15.87 8.03
CA ASP A 296 -0.32 -15.72 6.59
C ASP A 296 -0.34 -14.28 6.05
N PHE A 297 -0.26 -13.27 6.92
CA PHE A 297 -0.32 -11.87 6.49
C PHE A 297 0.84 -11.49 5.54
N PHE A 298 1.97 -12.18 5.68
CA PHE A 298 3.20 -11.92 4.91
C PHE A 298 3.62 -13.05 3.96
N SER A 299 2.97 -14.22 4.00
CA SER A 299 3.38 -15.39 3.20
C SER A 299 2.60 -15.58 1.91
N GLY A 300 1.63 -14.73 1.58
CA GLY A 300 0.83 -14.85 0.35
C GLY A 300 -0.13 -16.04 0.31
N SER A 301 -0.13 -16.90 1.34
CA SER A 301 -1.03 -18.06 1.47
C SER A 301 -2.03 -17.83 2.60
N GLY A 302 -2.95 -16.85 2.41
CA GLY A 302 -3.96 -16.53 3.41
C GLY A 302 -5.15 -17.46 3.33
N SER A 303 -5.27 -18.40 4.25
CA SER A 303 -6.46 -19.21 4.47
C SER A 303 -7.00 -19.10 5.89
N SER A 304 -7.24 -17.90 6.40
CA SER A 304 -7.99 -17.77 7.65
C SER A 304 -8.86 -16.52 7.68
N TYR A 305 -9.79 -16.42 6.74
CA TYR A 305 -10.99 -15.62 6.94
C TYR A 305 -12.17 -16.58 7.14
N VAL A 306 -12.67 -16.66 8.36
CA VAL A 306 -13.99 -17.23 8.60
C VAL A 306 -14.99 -16.23 8.03
N MET A 307 -15.44 -16.48 6.79
CA MET A 307 -16.66 -15.84 6.31
C MET A 307 -17.74 -16.15 7.35
N GLY A 308 -18.35 -15.11 7.93
CA GLY A 308 -19.62 -15.28 8.62
C GLY A 308 -20.52 -16.09 7.71
N LYS A 309 -21.09 -17.20 8.22
CA LYS A 309 -22.03 -18.01 7.45
C LYS A 309 -23.08 -17.06 6.90
N THR A 310 -23.11 -16.85 5.58
CA THR A 310 -24.32 -16.43 4.92
C THR A 310 -25.32 -17.55 5.20
N GLU A 311 -26.32 -17.27 6.02
CA GLU A 311 -27.50 -18.12 6.08
C GLU A 311 -28.04 -18.18 4.67
N ALA A 312 -28.19 -19.39 4.14
CA ALA A 312 -28.86 -19.60 2.86
C ALA A 312 -30.31 -19.14 3.07
N THR A 313 -30.68 -18.00 2.46
CA THR A 313 -32.09 -17.61 2.36
C THR A 313 -32.83 -18.66 1.56
N ALA A 314 -33.79 -19.31 2.18
CA ALA A 314 -34.72 -20.18 1.48
C ALA A 314 -35.74 -19.33 0.71
N ASP A 315 -36.29 -19.87 -0.38
CA ASP A 315 -37.31 -19.17 -1.22
C ASP A 315 -38.55 -18.71 -0.43
N ASP A 316 -38.77 -19.26 0.77
CA ASP A 316 -39.88 -18.93 1.66
C ASP A 316 -39.65 -17.65 2.52
N ASP A 317 -38.48 -17.04 2.48
CA ASP A 317 -38.15 -15.81 3.24
C ASP A 317 -38.65 -14.51 2.55
N TRP A 318 -39.36 -14.61 1.43
CA TRP A 318 -39.77 -13.49 0.61
C TRP A 318 -41.31 -13.32 0.51
N ASP A 319 -42.08 -13.80 1.48
CA ASP A 319 -43.53 -13.48 1.56
C ASP A 319 -43.73 -12.06 2.12
N PHE A 320 -44.09 -11.13 1.20
CA PHE A 320 -44.61 -9.79 1.48
C PHE A 320 -46.14 -9.78 1.41
#